data_b38562e81fb6ab30f094d8fef45e6e21
#
_entry.id   b38562e81fb6ab30f094d8fef45e6e21
#
_cell.length_a   1.000
_cell.length_b   1.000
_cell.length_c   1.000
_cell.angle_alpha   90.00
_cell.angle_beta   90.00
_cell.angle_gamma   90.00
#
_symmetry.space_group_name_H-M   'P 1'
#
loop_
_entity.id
_entity.type
_entity.pdbx_description
1 polymer ?
#
loop_
_entity_poly.entity_id
_entity_poly.type
_entity_poly.pdbx_seq_one_letter_code
_entity_poly.pdbx_strand_id
1 'polypeptide(L)'
;QVPLYQEDCSYRIHMPVNFRSRLSADCVAYCAETLPRFHVFLEDTYYFSESGLTAIEEMALGFVEIRHLIRQLLGRGIDVDSFAPRIAILLNCSMDFFEEIAKIRATRRLFARMMRDEFGAKDPRSHSVVITSHTSGLAMTAQQPVNNIMRGTLQSLSLVLAGVQAIEISAFDEALRTPSRESHLVSLRTQQIIDLESGAAQVADPL
;
A
#
# COMPACT_ATOMS: atom_id res chain seq x y z
N GLN A 1 -2.36 -9.17 8.02
CA GLN A 1 -2.79 -9.16 6.63
C GLN A 1 -1.75 -9.92 5.83
N VAL A 2 -2.12 -11.03 5.21
CA VAL A 2 -1.20 -11.78 4.34
C VAL A 2 -1.88 -11.82 2.97
N PRO A 3 -1.41 -11.05 1.99
CA PRO A 3 -1.94 -11.16 0.65
C PRO A 3 -1.61 -12.54 0.09
N LEU A 4 -2.61 -13.22 -0.42
CA LEU A 4 -2.40 -14.51 -1.08
C LEU A 4 -1.77 -14.32 -2.46
N TYR A 5 -1.95 -13.13 -3.05
CA TYR A 5 -1.52 -12.83 -4.38
C TYR A 5 -1.41 -11.32 -4.64
N GLN A 6 -0.40 -10.93 -5.43
CA GLN A 6 -0.15 -9.56 -5.87
C GLN A 6 0.03 -9.55 -7.39
N GLU A 7 -0.71 -8.71 -8.09
CA GLU A 7 -0.64 -8.66 -9.56
C GLU A 7 0.59 -7.93 -10.11
N ASP A 8 1.09 -6.96 -9.39
CA ASP A 8 2.24 -6.14 -9.74
C ASP A 8 3.56 -6.90 -9.90
N CYS A 9 3.68 -8.05 -9.25
CA CYS A 9 4.93 -8.80 -9.16
C CYS A 9 5.30 -9.60 -10.42
N SER A 10 5.12 -9.02 -11.60
CA SER A 10 5.48 -9.67 -12.87
C SER A 10 6.97 -10.07 -12.94
N TYR A 11 7.84 -9.36 -12.26
CA TYR A 11 9.27 -9.67 -12.18
C TYR A 11 9.62 -10.72 -11.12
N ARG A 12 8.74 -10.96 -10.14
CA ARG A 12 8.93 -11.97 -9.09
C ARG A 12 8.31 -13.30 -9.44
N ILE A 13 7.20 -13.27 -10.17
CA ILE A 13 6.42 -14.46 -10.48
C ILE A 13 6.34 -14.59 -11.98
N HIS A 14 7.14 -15.49 -12.54
CA HIS A 14 7.18 -15.77 -13.98
C HIS A 14 5.94 -16.53 -14.46
N MET A 15 4.75 -15.95 -14.22
CA MET A 15 3.49 -16.49 -14.69
C MET A 15 2.92 -15.62 -15.82
N PRO A 16 2.24 -16.22 -16.79
CA PRO A 16 1.52 -15.46 -17.82
C PRO A 16 0.48 -14.51 -17.18
N VAL A 17 0.41 -13.27 -17.67
CA VAL A 17 -0.48 -12.22 -17.13
C VAL A 17 -1.93 -12.69 -17.01
N ASN A 18 -2.47 -13.34 -18.06
CA ASN A 18 -3.84 -13.85 -18.05
C ASN A 18 -4.09 -14.91 -16.97
N PHE A 19 -3.09 -15.71 -16.65
CA PHE A 19 -3.20 -16.69 -15.57
C PHE A 19 -3.20 -16.03 -14.21
N ARG A 20 -2.29 -15.08 -13.97
CA ARG A 20 -2.23 -14.31 -12.72
C ARG A 20 -3.53 -13.59 -12.45
N SER A 21 -3.98 -12.83 -13.44
CA SER A 21 -5.22 -12.04 -13.36
C SER A 21 -6.44 -12.93 -13.05
N ARG A 22 -6.53 -14.11 -13.67
CA ARG A 22 -7.58 -15.10 -13.33
C ARG A 22 -7.43 -15.61 -11.91
N LEU A 23 -6.21 -15.92 -11.47
CA LEU A 23 -5.93 -16.42 -10.13
C LEU A 23 -6.32 -15.38 -9.05
N SER A 24 -5.97 -14.10 -9.24
CA SER A 24 -6.40 -13.02 -8.34
C SER A 24 -7.93 -12.96 -8.23
N ALA A 25 -8.60 -12.99 -9.36
CA ALA A 25 -10.07 -12.95 -9.37
C ALA A 25 -10.69 -14.22 -8.73
N ASP A 26 -10.10 -15.40 -8.92
CA ASP A 26 -10.54 -16.64 -8.27
C ASP A 26 -10.36 -16.56 -6.75
N CYS A 27 -9.21 -16.04 -6.27
CA CYS A 27 -8.95 -15.86 -4.85
C CYS A 27 -9.93 -14.84 -4.22
N VAL A 28 -10.17 -13.71 -4.87
CA VAL A 28 -11.11 -12.70 -4.36
C VAL A 28 -12.54 -13.25 -4.31
N ALA A 29 -12.98 -13.93 -5.38
CA ALA A 29 -14.30 -14.55 -5.42
C ALA A 29 -14.50 -15.56 -4.29
N TYR A 30 -13.55 -16.47 -4.11
CA TYR A 30 -13.58 -17.46 -3.03
C TYR A 30 -13.62 -16.82 -1.64
N CYS A 31 -12.75 -15.83 -1.40
CA CYS A 31 -12.68 -15.17 -0.09
C CYS A 31 -13.89 -14.27 0.20
N ALA A 32 -14.49 -13.66 -0.81
CA ALA A 32 -15.72 -12.88 -0.63
C ALA A 32 -16.84 -13.75 -0.06
N GLU A 33 -16.92 -15.00 -0.49
CA GLU A 33 -17.94 -15.97 -0.06
C GLU A 33 -17.58 -16.66 1.27
N THR A 34 -16.33 -17.14 1.39
CA THR A 34 -15.93 -18.05 2.48
C THR A 34 -15.17 -17.36 3.62
N LEU A 35 -14.50 -16.26 3.36
CA LEU A 35 -13.66 -15.53 4.31
C LEU A 35 -13.94 -14.01 4.30
N PRO A 36 -15.18 -13.59 4.65
CA PRO A 36 -15.63 -12.20 4.42
C PRO A 36 -14.88 -11.12 5.23
N ARG A 37 -14.02 -11.50 6.16
CA ARG A 37 -13.18 -10.57 6.93
C ARG A 37 -11.72 -10.52 6.45
N PHE A 38 -11.35 -11.35 5.47
CA PHE A 38 -9.98 -11.46 5.00
C PHE A 38 -9.73 -10.47 3.84
N HIS A 39 -8.69 -9.67 3.97
CA HIS A 39 -8.21 -8.80 2.89
C HIS A 39 -7.33 -9.64 1.97
N VAL A 40 -7.94 -10.21 0.94
CA VAL A 40 -7.30 -11.15 0.02
C VAL A 40 -6.48 -10.44 -1.05
N PHE A 41 -6.88 -9.23 -1.44
CA PHE A 41 -6.22 -8.47 -2.48
C PHE A 41 -5.53 -7.24 -1.90
N LEU A 42 -4.24 -7.18 -2.12
CA LEU A 42 -3.39 -6.03 -1.84
C LEU A 42 -2.79 -5.57 -3.18
N GLU A 43 -3.20 -4.40 -3.64
CA GLU A 43 -2.53 -3.75 -4.77
C GLU A 43 -1.18 -3.23 -4.29
N ASP A 44 -0.11 -3.82 -4.80
CA ASP A 44 1.25 -3.49 -4.38
C ASP A 44 1.90 -2.58 -5.42
N THR A 45 1.74 -1.29 -5.24
CA THR A 45 2.33 -0.27 -6.12
C THR A 45 3.75 0.11 -5.73
N TYR A 46 4.25 -0.37 -4.58
CA TYR A 46 5.60 -0.10 -4.09
C TYR A 46 6.66 -0.34 -5.16
N TYR A 47 6.54 -1.46 -5.87
CA TYR A 47 7.53 -1.84 -6.87
C TYR A 47 7.50 -0.98 -8.15
N PHE A 48 6.37 -0.36 -8.47
CA PHE A 48 6.31 0.61 -9.55
C PHE A 48 7.20 1.80 -9.24
N SER A 49 7.06 2.36 -8.06
CA SER A 49 7.89 3.46 -7.57
C SER A 49 9.37 3.06 -7.46
N GLU A 50 9.67 1.87 -6.90
CA GLU A 50 11.05 1.36 -6.82
C GLU A 50 11.67 1.10 -8.20
N SER A 51 10.86 0.97 -9.25
CA SER A 51 11.31 0.89 -10.65
C SER A 51 11.57 2.26 -11.28
N GLY A 52 11.37 3.35 -10.55
CA GLY A 52 11.66 4.72 -10.98
C GLY A 52 10.45 5.51 -11.46
N LEU A 53 9.22 5.05 -11.22
CA LEU A 53 8.02 5.79 -11.56
C LEU A 53 7.76 6.91 -10.53
N THR A 54 7.17 7.99 -11.03
CA THR A 54 6.73 9.11 -10.19
C THR A 54 5.51 8.72 -9.34
N ALA A 55 5.22 9.51 -8.30
CA ALA A 55 4.05 9.32 -7.45
C ALA A 55 2.72 9.26 -8.25
N ILE A 56 2.62 10.06 -9.32
CA ILE A 56 1.44 10.09 -10.19
C ILE A 56 1.34 8.79 -11.01
N GLU A 57 2.45 8.33 -11.58
CA GLU A 57 2.50 7.10 -12.38
C GLU A 57 2.25 5.87 -11.51
N GLU A 58 2.82 5.81 -10.30
CA GLU A 58 2.57 4.76 -9.30
C GLU A 58 1.07 4.62 -9.05
N MET A 59 0.41 5.74 -8.69
CA MET A 59 -1.03 5.75 -8.45
C MET A 59 -1.84 5.37 -9.70
N ALA A 60 -1.46 5.89 -10.87
CA ALA A 60 -2.20 5.64 -12.11
C ALA A 60 -2.19 4.16 -12.47
N LEU A 61 -1.03 3.49 -12.38
CA LEU A 61 -0.91 2.06 -12.67
C LEU A 61 -1.66 1.22 -11.63
N GLY A 62 -1.54 1.49 -10.35
CA GLY A 62 -2.30 0.78 -9.32
C GLY A 62 -3.80 0.86 -9.56
N PHE A 63 -4.32 2.03 -9.92
CA PHE A 63 -5.75 2.16 -10.28
C PHE A 63 -6.13 1.42 -11.56
N VAL A 64 -5.22 1.27 -12.52
CA VAL A 64 -5.46 0.44 -13.72
C VAL A 64 -5.62 -1.02 -13.34
N GLU A 65 -4.73 -1.55 -12.48
CA GLU A 65 -4.79 -2.95 -12.04
C GLU A 65 -6.03 -3.22 -11.18
N ILE A 66 -6.36 -2.35 -10.23
CA ILE A 66 -7.60 -2.45 -9.44
C ILE A 66 -8.84 -2.45 -10.34
N ARG A 67 -8.92 -1.55 -11.33
CA ARG A 67 -10.03 -1.56 -12.29
C ARG A 67 -10.13 -2.83 -13.08
N HIS A 68 -8.99 -3.38 -13.49
CA HIS A 68 -8.96 -4.64 -14.23
C HIS A 68 -9.54 -5.78 -13.39
N LEU A 69 -9.11 -5.92 -12.13
CA LEU A 69 -9.65 -6.91 -11.20
C LEU A 69 -11.15 -6.75 -11.00
N ILE A 70 -11.61 -5.53 -10.70
CA ILE A 70 -13.04 -5.26 -10.47
C ILE A 70 -13.86 -5.65 -11.70
N ARG A 71 -13.44 -5.27 -12.91
CA ARG A 71 -14.14 -5.63 -14.14
C ARG A 71 -14.23 -7.13 -14.37
N GLN A 72 -13.17 -7.89 -14.02
CA GLN A 72 -13.20 -9.34 -14.09
C GLN A 72 -14.23 -9.96 -13.13
N LEU A 73 -14.29 -9.46 -11.90
CA LEU A 73 -15.22 -9.94 -10.88
C LEU A 73 -16.67 -9.61 -11.26
N LEU A 74 -16.92 -8.39 -11.70
CA LEU A 74 -18.24 -7.99 -12.22
C LEU A 74 -18.66 -8.81 -13.45
N GLY A 75 -17.72 -9.11 -14.36
CA GLY A 75 -17.95 -9.98 -15.52
C GLY A 75 -18.32 -11.42 -15.14
N ARG A 76 -18.05 -11.85 -13.91
CA ARG A 76 -18.46 -13.13 -13.33
C ARG A 76 -19.77 -13.03 -12.55
N GLY A 77 -20.43 -11.87 -12.54
CA GLY A 77 -21.68 -11.64 -11.80
C GLY A 77 -21.51 -11.44 -10.31
N ILE A 78 -20.28 -11.17 -9.82
CA ILE A 78 -19.99 -10.93 -8.39
C ILE A 78 -20.27 -9.47 -8.08
N ASP A 79 -21.09 -9.21 -7.07
CA ASP A 79 -21.44 -7.86 -6.64
C ASP A 79 -20.21 -7.13 -6.08
N VAL A 80 -20.00 -5.88 -6.50
CA VAL A 80 -18.90 -5.04 -6.08
C VAL A 80 -18.85 -4.85 -4.56
N ASP A 81 -19.97 -4.69 -3.91
CA ASP A 81 -20.05 -4.47 -2.46
C ASP A 81 -19.68 -5.71 -1.63
N SER A 82 -19.60 -6.90 -2.27
CA SER A 82 -19.21 -8.13 -1.59
C SER A 82 -17.69 -8.23 -1.37
N PHE A 83 -16.87 -7.58 -2.20
CA PHE A 83 -15.39 -7.67 -2.13
C PHE A 83 -14.69 -6.33 -1.96
N ALA A 84 -15.23 -5.23 -2.47
CA ALA A 84 -14.57 -3.93 -2.45
C ALA A 84 -14.10 -3.48 -1.05
N PRO A 85 -14.83 -3.72 0.05
CA PRO A 85 -14.37 -3.39 1.40
C PRO A 85 -13.10 -4.15 1.84
N ARG A 86 -12.63 -5.11 1.04
CA ARG A 86 -11.45 -5.95 1.32
C ARG A 86 -10.27 -5.66 0.41
N ILE A 87 -10.39 -4.68 -0.47
CA ILE A 87 -9.26 -4.18 -1.26
C ILE A 87 -8.37 -3.35 -0.33
N ALA A 88 -7.07 -3.59 -0.43
CA ALA A 88 -6.04 -2.79 0.22
C ALA A 88 -5.02 -2.33 -0.82
N ILE A 89 -4.31 -1.25 -0.54
CA ILE A 89 -3.25 -0.72 -1.39
C ILE A 89 -1.99 -0.58 -0.55
N LEU A 90 -0.86 -1.06 -1.08
CA LEU A 90 0.46 -0.82 -0.56
C LEU A 90 1.15 0.23 -1.43
N LEU A 91 1.41 1.39 -0.86
CA LEU A 91 2.10 2.50 -1.52
C LEU A 91 3.56 2.58 -1.06
N ASN A 92 4.43 3.04 -1.94
CA ASN A 92 5.77 3.48 -1.56
C ASN A 92 5.72 4.82 -0.80
N CYS A 93 6.76 5.13 -0.05
CA CYS A 93 6.96 6.44 0.55
C CYS A 93 8.38 6.93 0.29
N SER A 94 8.52 7.91 -0.59
CA SER A 94 9.78 8.57 -0.93
C SER A 94 10.21 9.61 0.14
N MET A 95 11.24 10.39 -0.16
CA MET A 95 11.69 11.49 0.70
C MET A 95 10.93 12.80 0.48
N ASP A 96 10.07 12.89 -0.53
CA ASP A 96 9.28 14.10 -0.76
C ASP A 96 8.09 14.16 0.19
N PHE A 97 8.33 14.68 1.36
CA PHE A 97 7.45 14.66 2.54
C PHE A 97 6.01 15.08 2.24
N PHE A 98 5.83 16.21 1.57
CA PHE A 98 4.48 16.74 1.30
C PHE A 98 3.81 16.06 0.12
N GLU A 99 4.58 15.64 -0.89
CA GLU A 99 4.04 14.86 -2.02
C GLU A 99 3.49 13.52 -1.53
N GLU A 100 4.18 12.84 -0.63
CA GLU A 100 3.73 11.58 -0.06
C GLU A 100 2.41 11.72 0.73
N ILE A 101 2.28 12.76 1.53
CA ILE A 101 1.03 13.06 2.22
C ILE A 101 -0.09 13.31 1.21
N ALA A 102 0.18 14.12 0.18
CA ALA A 102 -0.79 14.45 -0.85
C ALA A 102 -1.19 13.19 -1.66
N LYS A 103 -0.23 12.34 -2.02
CA LYS A 103 -0.44 11.08 -2.74
C LYS A 103 -1.43 10.16 -1.99
N ILE A 104 -1.20 9.95 -0.71
CA ILE A 104 -2.05 9.07 0.11
C ILE A 104 -3.46 9.64 0.24
N ARG A 105 -3.60 10.93 0.48
CA ARG A 105 -4.91 11.60 0.55
C ARG A 105 -5.64 11.56 -0.80
N ALA A 106 -4.92 11.78 -1.90
CA ALA A 106 -5.45 11.68 -3.26
C ALA A 106 -5.90 10.24 -3.58
N THR A 107 -5.12 9.23 -3.19
CA THR A 107 -5.46 7.81 -3.38
C THR A 107 -6.81 7.47 -2.75
N ARG A 108 -7.05 7.86 -1.50
CA ARG A 108 -8.36 7.63 -0.84
C ARG A 108 -9.50 8.29 -1.60
N ARG A 109 -9.32 9.55 -1.97
CA ARG A 109 -10.35 10.31 -2.70
C ARG A 109 -10.66 9.70 -4.06
N LEU A 110 -9.63 9.34 -4.81
CA LEU A 110 -9.78 8.73 -6.14
C LEU A 110 -10.41 7.35 -6.05
N PHE A 111 -10.02 6.53 -5.07
CA PHE A 111 -10.65 5.23 -4.83
C PHE A 111 -12.13 5.38 -4.54
N ALA A 112 -12.51 6.25 -3.61
CA ALA A 112 -13.91 6.49 -3.26
C ALA A 112 -14.75 6.94 -4.48
N ARG A 113 -14.20 7.83 -5.31
CA ARG A 113 -14.85 8.28 -6.55
C ARG A 113 -14.99 7.16 -7.56
N MET A 114 -13.93 6.39 -7.78
CA MET A 114 -13.94 5.24 -8.69
C MET A 114 -15.02 4.23 -8.28
N MET A 115 -15.08 3.86 -7.01
CA MET A 115 -16.05 2.88 -6.52
C MET A 115 -17.47 3.39 -6.66
N ARG A 116 -17.74 4.64 -6.31
CA ARG A 116 -19.07 5.23 -6.38
C ARG A 116 -19.49 5.54 -7.82
N ASP A 117 -18.65 6.22 -8.58
CA ASP A 117 -19.03 6.86 -9.84
C ASP A 117 -18.85 5.92 -11.05
N GLU A 118 -17.83 5.02 -11.02
CA GLU A 118 -17.55 4.08 -12.12
C GLU A 118 -18.19 2.70 -11.89
N PHE A 119 -18.11 2.18 -10.66
CA PHE A 119 -18.57 0.82 -10.36
C PHE A 119 -19.92 0.75 -9.63
N GLY A 120 -20.48 1.89 -9.23
CA GLY A 120 -21.82 1.96 -8.66
C GLY A 120 -21.96 1.29 -7.30
N ALA A 121 -20.85 1.17 -6.54
CA ALA A 121 -20.88 0.62 -5.18
C ALA A 121 -21.81 1.44 -4.28
N LYS A 122 -22.65 0.74 -3.51
CA LYS A 122 -23.68 1.33 -2.66
C LYS A 122 -23.35 1.29 -1.18
N ASP A 123 -22.58 0.29 -0.75
CA ASP A 123 -22.13 0.19 0.63
C ASP A 123 -21.07 1.27 0.92
N PRO A 124 -21.27 2.14 1.92
CA PRO A 124 -20.26 3.15 2.30
C PRO A 124 -18.89 2.56 2.61
N ARG A 125 -18.80 1.31 3.07
CA ARG A 125 -17.54 0.61 3.32
C ARG A 125 -16.76 0.35 2.04
N SER A 126 -17.45 0.20 0.91
CA SER A 126 -16.83 0.03 -0.41
C SER A 126 -16.18 1.32 -0.95
N HIS A 127 -16.50 2.47 -0.35
CA HIS A 127 -15.87 3.75 -0.72
C HIS A 127 -14.59 4.06 0.06
N SER A 128 -14.24 3.22 1.02
CA SER A 128 -12.99 3.35 1.79
C SER A 128 -12.01 2.26 1.41
N VAL A 129 -10.73 2.58 1.50
CA VAL A 129 -9.64 1.65 1.20
C VAL A 129 -8.64 1.61 2.36
N VAL A 130 -8.17 0.42 2.68
CA VAL A 130 -7.04 0.25 3.59
C VAL A 130 -5.77 0.59 2.83
N ILE A 131 -5.01 1.56 3.34
CA ILE A 131 -3.71 1.91 2.79
C ILE A 131 -2.63 1.48 3.78
N THR A 132 -1.73 0.65 3.31
CA THR A 132 -0.46 0.36 3.96
C THR A 132 0.64 1.05 3.18
N SER A 133 1.78 1.32 3.80
CA SER A 133 2.89 1.92 3.09
C SER A 133 4.22 1.40 3.63
N HIS A 134 5.17 1.30 2.72
CA HIS A 134 6.55 0.96 3.00
C HIS A 134 7.42 2.18 2.72
N THR A 135 8.34 2.50 3.61
CA THR A 135 9.33 3.55 3.34
C THR A 135 10.27 3.08 2.23
N SER A 136 10.59 3.97 1.28
CA SER A 136 11.36 3.62 0.09
C SER A 136 12.77 3.14 0.41
N GLY A 137 13.12 1.95 -0.05
CA GLY A 137 14.46 1.41 -0.03
C GLY A 137 15.44 2.20 -0.90
N LEU A 138 14.95 2.81 -2.00
CA LEU A 138 15.78 3.66 -2.87
C LEU A 138 16.30 4.92 -2.17
N ALA A 139 15.63 5.38 -1.12
CA ALA A 139 16.10 6.52 -0.32
C ALA A 139 17.28 6.14 0.59
N MET A 140 17.51 4.86 0.83
CA MET A 140 18.57 4.39 1.71
C MET A 140 19.93 4.41 1.01
N THR A 141 20.97 4.89 1.68
CA THR A 141 22.33 4.96 1.14
C THR A 141 23.26 4.01 1.88
N ALA A 142 24.21 3.43 1.13
CA ALA A 142 25.27 2.62 1.70
C ALA A 142 26.28 3.46 2.49
N GLN A 143 26.49 4.71 2.06
CA GLN A 143 27.35 5.66 2.74
C GLN A 143 26.63 6.22 3.97
N GLN A 144 27.33 6.20 5.11
CA GLN A 144 26.80 6.71 6.39
C GLN A 144 25.43 6.09 6.74
N PRO A 145 25.31 4.76 6.85
CA PRO A 145 24.04 4.07 6.95
C PRO A 145 23.19 4.50 8.15
N VAL A 146 23.82 4.98 9.23
CA VAL A 146 23.10 5.50 10.42
C VAL A 146 22.19 6.68 10.06
N ASN A 147 22.54 7.48 9.03
CA ASN A 147 21.69 8.56 8.55
C ASN A 147 20.36 8.05 7.93
N ASN A 148 20.29 6.78 7.55
CA ASN A 148 19.05 6.17 7.06
C ASN A 148 17.97 6.10 8.14
N ILE A 149 18.32 6.09 9.42
CA ILE A 149 17.36 6.19 10.54
C ILE A 149 16.57 7.50 10.43
N MET A 150 17.24 8.62 10.16
CA MET A 150 16.56 9.91 9.98
C MET A 150 15.68 9.92 8.73
N ARG A 151 16.13 9.32 7.63
CA ARG A 151 15.32 9.19 6.40
C ARG A 151 14.05 8.40 6.66
N GLY A 152 14.19 7.20 7.22
CA GLY A 152 13.05 6.35 7.59
C GLY A 152 12.10 7.02 8.58
N THR A 153 12.63 7.83 9.50
CA THR A 153 11.79 8.59 10.46
C THR A 153 10.95 9.65 9.75
N LEU A 154 11.54 10.43 8.84
CA LEU A 154 10.81 11.46 8.08
C LEU A 154 9.76 10.85 7.16
N GLN A 155 10.10 9.79 6.44
CA GLN A 155 9.14 9.04 5.63
C GLN A 155 7.98 8.52 6.48
N SER A 156 8.28 7.89 7.61
CA SER A 156 7.23 7.36 8.49
C SER A 156 6.36 8.45 9.09
N LEU A 157 6.94 9.61 9.42
CA LEU A 157 6.15 10.73 9.93
C LEU A 157 5.18 11.26 8.86
N SER A 158 5.59 11.35 7.58
CA SER A 158 4.68 11.73 6.51
C SER A 158 3.51 10.74 6.36
N LEU A 159 3.79 9.44 6.49
CA LEU A 159 2.77 8.39 6.47
C LEU A 159 1.77 8.48 7.63
N VAL A 160 2.27 8.75 8.84
CA VAL A 160 1.43 8.96 10.03
C VAL A 160 0.52 10.17 9.84
N LEU A 161 1.07 11.30 9.39
CA LEU A 161 0.29 12.51 9.10
C LEU A 161 -0.72 12.31 7.97
N ALA A 162 -0.42 11.44 7.01
CA ALA A 162 -1.36 11.04 5.96
C ALA A 162 -2.41 10.03 6.45
N GLY A 163 -2.26 9.45 7.65
CA GLY A 163 -3.23 8.54 8.27
C GLY A 163 -3.30 7.16 7.63
N VAL A 164 -2.18 6.55 7.27
CA VAL A 164 -2.16 5.15 6.79
C VAL A 164 -2.48 4.15 7.91
N GLN A 165 -2.96 2.96 7.56
CA GLN A 165 -3.35 1.94 8.54
C GLN A 165 -2.18 1.07 9.01
N ALA A 166 -1.12 0.95 8.20
CA ALA A 166 0.09 0.22 8.59
C ALA A 166 1.32 0.81 7.89
N ILE A 167 2.46 0.73 8.57
CA ILE A 167 3.74 1.23 8.09
C ILE A 167 4.77 0.14 8.26
N GLU A 168 5.61 -0.03 7.24
CA GLU A 168 6.85 -0.78 7.31
C GLU A 168 8.02 0.19 7.09
N ILE A 169 9.02 0.15 7.98
CA ILE A 169 10.18 1.03 7.87
C ILE A 169 11.37 0.20 7.40
N SER A 170 11.95 0.59 6.26
CA SER A 170 13.22 0.06 5.75
C SER A 170 14.31 0.20 6.81
N ALA A 171 15.01 -0.89 7.07
CA ALA A 171 16.07 -0.89 8.07
C ALA A 171 17.28 -0.07 7.62
N PHE A 172 17.98 0.57 8.53
CA PHE A 172 19.05 1.49 8.19
C PHE A 172 20.24 0.85 7.44
N ASP A 173 20.40 -0.46 7.54
CA ASP A 173 21.45 -1.23 6.87
C ASP A 173 20.99 -1.94 5.58
N GLU A 174 19.75 -1.69 5.13
CA GLU A 174 19.15 -2.38 3.99
C GLU A 174 19.91 -2.15 2.67
N ALA A 175 20.52 -0.98 2.49
CA ALA A 175 21.36 -0.69 1.33
C ALA A 175 22.68 -1.49 1.31
N LEU A 176 23.04 -2.17 2.40
CA LEU A 176 24.28 -2.93 2.54
C LEU A 176 24.06 -4.44 2.55
N ARG A 177 22.95 -4.90 3.08
CA ARG A 177 22.68 -6.31 3.35
C ARG A 177 21.23 -6.56 3.72
N THR A 178 20.85 -7.81 3.84
CA THR A 178 19.61 -8.18 4.55
C THR A 178 19.66 -7.62 5.97
N PRO A 179 18.59 -6.95 6.42
CA PRO A 179 18.56 -6.28 7.70
C PRO A 179 18.97 -7.16 8.89
N SER A 180 19.76 -6.60 9.79
CA SER A 180 20.16 -7.23 11.03
C SER A 180 19.05 -7.17 12.08
N ARG A 181 19.17 -7.99 13.14
CA ARG A 181 18.26 -7.89 14.28
C ARG A 181 18.27 -6.50 14.92
N GLU A 182 19.42 -5.87 14.97
CA GLU A 182 19.58 -4.53 15.54
C GLU A 182 18.86 -3.48 14.69
N SER A 183 19.06 -3.50 13.37
CA SER A 183 18.42 -2.54 12.47
C SER A 183 16.90 -2.70 12.45
N HIS A 184 16.37 -3.92 12.47
CA HIS A 184 14.94 -4.15 12.63
C HIS A 184 14.40 -3.61 13.96
N LEU A 185 15.16 -3.78 15.04
CA LEU A 185 14.76 -3.23 16.34
C LEU A 185 14.72 -1.71 16.29
N VAL A 186 15.68 -1.05 15.64
CA VAL A 186 15.68 0.41 15.45
C VAL A 186 14.45 0.85 14.65
N SER A 187 14.11 0.18 13.54
CA SER A 187 12.93 0.49 12.75
C SER A 187 11.63 0.36 13.58
N LEU A 188 11.51 -0.69 14.38
CA LEU A 188 10.37 -0.86 15.29
C LEU A 188 10.31 0.25 16.35
N ARG A 189 11.45 0.60 16.96
CA ARG A 189 11.51 1.66 17.98
C ARG A 189 11.21 3.04 17.39
N THR A 190 11.61 3.30 16.15
CA THR A 190 11.24 4.52 15.43
C THR A 190 9.73 4.70 15.35
N GLN A 191 8.98 3.64 15.00
CA GLN A 191 7.52 3.70 15.00
C GLN A 191 6.96 3.98 16.39
N GLN A 192 7.50 3.33 17.43
CA GLN A 192 7.06 3.55 18.81
C GLN A 192 7.35 4.97 19.31
N ILE A 193 8.48 5.57 18.93
CA ILE A 193 8.79 6.97 19.25
C ILE A 193 7.79 7.90 18.59
N ILE A 194 7.47 7.67 17.31
CA ILE A 194 6.46 8.48 16.60
C ILE A 194 5.09 8.35 17.29
N ASP A 195 4.68 7.16 17.66
CA ASP A 195 3.38 6.91 18.29
C ASP A 195 3.30 7.46 19.71
N LEU A 196 4.30 7.18 20.56
CA LEU A 196 4.22 7.42 21.99
C LEU A 196 4.80 8.76 22.44
N GLU A 197 5.73 9.36 21.69
CA GLU A 197 6.51 10.52 22.14
C GLU A 197 6.28 11.76 21.28
N SER A 198 5.88 11.63 20.00
CA SER A 198 5.74 12.78 19.10
C SER A 198 4.41 13.52 19.23
N GLY A 199 3.41 12.91 19.87
CA GLY A 199 2.04 13.43 19.91
C GLY A 199 1.25 13.27 18.60
N ALA A 200 1.83 12.71 17.54
CA ALA A 200 1.18 12.56 16.24
C ALA A 200 -0.11 11.72 16.32
N ALA A 201 -0.13 10.69 17.17
CA ALA A 201 -1.30 9.84 17.38
C ALA A 201 -2.45 10.53 18.16
N GLN A 202 -2.22 11.72 18.72
CA GLN A 202 -3.22 12.46 19.48
C GLN A 202 -4.06 13.41 18.60
N VAL A 203 -3.69 13.54 17.34
CA VAL A 203 -4.34 14.46 16.39
C VAL A 203 -5.03 13.65 15.31
N ALA A 204 -6.33 13.88 15.12
CA ALA A 204 -7.09 13.29 14.02
C ALA A 204 -7.04 14.24 12.82
N ASP A 205 -6.55 13.76 11.67
CA ASP A 205 -6.45 14.50 10.41
C ASP A 205 -5.76 15.87 10.58
N PRO A 206 -4.44 15.90 10.82
CA PRO A 206 -3.71 17.13 11.16
C PRO A 206 -3.47 18.06 9.96
N LEU A 207 -3.88 17.70 8.73
CA LEU A 207 -3.58 18.43 7.48
C LEU A 207 -4.83 18.68 6.63
#